data_ba6b912d5d3cae45038898bb4647b547
#
_entry.id   ba6b912d5d3cae45038898bb4647b547
#
_cell.length_a   1.000
_cell.length_b   1.000
_cell.length_c   1.000
_cell.angle_alpha   90.00
_cell.angle_beta   90.00
_cell.angle_gamma   90.00
#
_symmetry.space_group_name_H-M   'P 1'
#
loop_
_entity.id
_entity.type
_entity.pdbx_description
1 polymer ?
#
loop_
_entity_poly.entity_id
_entity_poly.type
_entity_poly.pdbx_seq_one_letter_code
_entity_poly.pdbx_strand_id
1 'polypeptide(L)'
;NSIKHEALALHRRACEIIHGQVFEFGEEKIEWNMIPYDVQVLGALALNDGNIAEMRTGEVKTLFAPLAAYLNALVGHPVHVVTVNDYLARRDAKEMSIIYNTLGLSVGVITHNQSFQDKKISYSANVVYATNNELGFDYLRDNMASDKNNRVMKRKWFAIVDEVDSILVDEARPPLIISAPAAEATSQYVRFAAIARSLENEKEYKIDEKQKTATLTEDGIRKLEEILGVDNIYVSQHYNDIHHIENALKAAAVYKRDVDYLVRDEEILIIDEH
;
A
#
# COMPACT_ATOMS: atom_id res chain seq x y z
N ASN A 1 28.69 -2.99 -15.35
CA ASN A 1 29.64 -3.35 -14.26
C ASN A 1 30.95 -2.53 -14.30
N SER A 2 31.41 -2.04 -15.45
CA SER A 2 32.69 -1.31 -15.56
C SER A 2 32.74 0.05 -14.88
N ILE A 3 31.58 0.71 -14.68
CA ILE A 3 31.50 2.08 -14.10
C ILE A 3 31.12 2.10 -12.61
N LYS A 4 30.90 0.94 -11.97
CA LYS A 4 30.45 0.90 -10.56
C LYS A 4 31.40 1.68 -9.62
N HIS A 5 32.69 1.44 -9.73
CA HIS A 5 33.68 2.07 -8.85
C HIS A 5 33.81 3.58 -9.11
N GLU A 6 33.79 3.97 -10.36
CA GLU A 6 33.85 5.37 -10.77
C GLU A 6 32.60 6.14 -10.28
N ALA A 7 31.42 5.55 -10.44
CA ALA A 7 30.16 6.13 -10.00
C ALA A 7 30.12 6.31 -8.47
N LEU A 8 30.54 5.29 -7.70
CA LEU A 8 30.62 5.41 -6.24
C LEU A 8 31.66 6.41 -5.77
N ALA A 9 32.81 6.47 -6.46
CA ALA A 9 33.82 7.50 -6.18
C ALA A 9 33.30 8.91 -6.48
N LEU A 10 32.55 9.06 -7.59
CA LEU A 10 31.90 10.33 -7.92
C LEU A 10 30.88 10.75 -6.88
N HIS A 11 30.03 9.81 -6.45
CA HIS A 11 29.04 10.08 -5.38
C HIS A 11 29.74 10.54 -4.09
N ARG A 12 30.77 9.81 -3.64
CA ARG A 12 31.56 10.19 -2.45
C ARG A 12 32.20 11.57 -2.64
N ARG A 13 32.78 11.82 -3.80
CA ARG A 13 33.40 13.12 -4.11
C ARG A 13 32.38 14.27 -4.11
N ALA A 14 31.19 14.03 -4.60
CA ALA A 14 30.10 15.00 -4.54
C ALA A 14 29.73 15.33 -3.09
N CYS A 15 29.61 14.30 -2.22
CA CYS A 15 29.39 14.53 -0.77
C CYS A 15 30.52 15.36 -0.13
N GLU A 16 31.78 15.11 -0.49
CA GLU A 16 32.92 15.90 0.00
C GLU A 16 32.86 17.39 -0.44
N ILE A 17 32.44 17.62 -1.70
CA ILE A 17 32.36 18.99 -2.26
C ILE A 17 31.25 19.81 -1.58
N ILE A 18 30.11 19.17 -1.26
CA ILE A 18 29.00 19.88 -0.62
C ILE A 18 29.05 19.85 0.92
N HIS A 19 30.05 19.19 1.51
CA HIS A 19 30.20 19.10 2.97
C HIS A 19 30.30 20.50 3.61
N GLY A 20 29.53 20.72 4.66
CA GLY A 20 29.41 21.98 5.35
C GLY A 20 28.57 23.06 4.63
N GLN A 21 28.02 22.75 3.45
CA GLN A 21 27.09 23.65 2.77
C GLN A 21 25.69 23.54 3.36
N VAL A 22 24.98 24.67 3.42
CA VAL A 22 23.62 24.79 3.91
C VAL A 22 22.66 24.89 2.74
N PHE A 23 21.65 24.01 2.71
CA PHE A 23 20.60 23.95 1.70
C PHE A 23 19.28 24.40 2.31
N GLU A 24 18.51 25.24 1.60
CA GLU A 24 17.26 25.81 2.08
C GLU A 24 16.06 25.06 1.44
N PHE A 25 15.12 24.64 2.30
CA PHE A 25 13.86 24.00 1.91
C PHE A 25 12.69 24.76 2.57
N GLY A 26 12.27 25.85 1.94
CA GLY A 26 11.33 26.78 2.55
C GLY A 26 11.94 27.45 3.78
N GLU A 27 11.33 27.26 4.95
CA GLU A 27 11.84 27.80 6.23
C GLU A 27 12.94 26.94 6.88
N GLU A 28 13.11 25.71 6.40
CA GLU A 28 14.03 24.73 6.98
C GLU A 28 15.40 24.80 6.27
N LYS A 29 16.47 24.72 7.06
CA LYS A 29 17.84 24.72 6.58
C LYS A 29 18.50 23.40 6.97
N ILE A 30 19.11 22.73 6.00
CA ILE A 30 19.83 21.47 6.19
C ILE A 30 21.28 21.70 5.83
N GLU A 31 22.18 21.49 6.78
CA GLU A 31 23.62 21.47 6.55
C GLU A 31 24.05 20.05 6.18
N TRP A 32 24.73 19.90 5.04
CA TRP A 32 25.21 18.59 4.60
C TRP A 32 26.51 18.21 5.30
N ASN A 33 26.43 17.29 6.25
CA ASN A 33 27.58 16.85 7.05
C ASN A 33 27.90 15.34 6.85
N MET A 34 27.45 14.74 5.74
CA MET A 34 27.59 13.30 5.50
C MET A 34 28.57 13.02 4.37
N ILE A 35 29.55 12.18 4.67
CA ILE A 35 30.48 11.59 3.70
C ILE A 35 30.44 10.08 3.88
N PRO A 36 30.23 9.27 2.82
CA PRO A 36 30.16 7.82 2.95
C PRO A 36 31.44 7.20 3.49
N TYR A 37 31.30 6.30 4.47
CA TYR A 37 32.39 5.45 4.93
C TYR A 37 32.58 4.26 3.99
N ASP A 38 33.75 3.62 4.02
CA ASP A 38 34.05 2.46 3.17
C ASP A 38 33.07 1.30 3.41
N VAL A 39 32.63 1.07 4.65
CA VAL A 39 31.64 0.04 5.00
C VAL A 39 30.29 0.32 4.34
N GLN A 40 29.88 1.59 4.19
CA GLN A 40 28.64 1.97 3.52
C GLN A 40 28.76 1.76 1.99
N VAL A 41 29.93 2.00 1.42
CA VAL A 41 30.20 1.68 0.00
C VAL A 41 30.13 0.18 -0.25
N LEU A 42 30.67 -0.65 0.65
CA LEU A 42 30.55 -2.11 0.59
C LEU A 42 29.08 -2.56 0.69
N GLY A 43 28.32 -1.99 1.62
CA GLY A 43 26.88 -2.25 1.76
C GLY A 43 26.11 -1.89 0.50
N ALA A 44 26.42 -0.75 -0.11
CA ALA A 44 25.78 -0.32 -1.37
C ALA A 44 26.08 -1.27 -2.54
N LEU A 45 27.28 -1.81 -2.61
CA LEU A 45 27.64 -2.84 -3.60
C LEU A 45 26.86 -4.13 -3.37
N ALA A 46 26.70 -4.56 -2.12
CA ALA A 46 25.90 -5.72 -1.77
C ALA A 46 24.42 -5.54 -2.18
N LEU A 47 23.82 -4.38 -1.87
CA LEU A 47 22.46 -4.05 -2.32
C LEU A 47 22.35 -4.04 -3.85
N ASN A 48 23.33 -3.43 -4.54
CA ASN A 48 23.31 -3.38 -5.99
C ASN A 48 23.35 -4.78 -6.63
N ASP A 49 23.98 -5.74 -5.97
CA ASP A 49 24.05 -7.12 -6.43
C ASP A 49 22.85 -7.98 -5.97
N GLY A 50 21.80 -7.32 -5.40
CA GLY A 50 20.54 -7.96 -5.03
C GLY A 50 20.60 -8.71 -3.70
N ASN A 51 21.52 -8.34 -2.82
CA ASN A 51 21.67 -8.97 -1.52
C ASN A 51 20.96 -8.15 -0.40
N ILE A 52 20.85 -8.77 0.77
CA ILE A 52 20.46 -8.10 2.02
C ILE A 52 21.72 -7.56 2.68
N ALA A 53 21.71 -6.28 3.04
CA ALA A 53 22.78 -5.64 3.80
C ALA A 53 22.28 -5.32 5.22
N GLU A 54 22.82 -6.01 6.23
CA GLU A 54 22.54 -5.71 7.63
C GLU A 54 23.49 -4.62 8.12
N MET A 55 22.91 -3.54 8.67
CA MET A 55 23.66 -2.46 9.29
C MET A 55 23.12 -2.20 10.70
N ARG A 56 24.01 -2.06 11.67
CA ARG A 56 23.62 -1.80 13.05
C ARG A 56 23.12 -0.38 13.24
N THR A 57 22.34 -0.19 14.29
CA THR A 57 21.90 1.13 14.73
C THR A 57 23.12 2.03 14.98
N GLY A 58 23.11 3.25 14.42
CA GLY A 58 24.21 4.20 14.52
C GLY A 58 25.21 4.18 13.34
N GLU A 59 25.11 3.22 12.41
CA GLU A 59 25.97 3.14 11.20
C GLU A 59 25.46 4.01 10.04
N VAL A 60 24.57 4.96 10.33
CA VAL A 60 23.99 5.92 9.33
C VAL A 60 23.46 5.19 8.09
N LYS A 61 22.45 4.34 8.29
CA LYS A 61 21.75 3.60 7.21
C LYS A 61 21.26 4.52 6.08
N THR A 62 20.88 5.75 6.42
CA THR A 62 20.32 6.72 5.50
C THR A 62 21.27 7.04 4.32
N LEU A 63 22.58 6.95 4.50
CA LEU A 63 23.54 7.36 3.47
C LEU A 63 23.96 6.22 2.50
N PHE A 64 23.84 4.95 2.88
CA PHE A 64 24.26 3.87 1.97
C PHE A 64 23.21 3.49 0.92
N ALA A 65 21.92 3.64 1.23
CA ALA A 65 20.86 3.44 0.27
C ALA A 65 20.97 4.38 -0.95
N PRO A 66 21.29 5.69 -0.79
CA PRO A 66 21.56 6.59 -1.91
C PRO A 66 22.69 6.16 -2.84
N LEU A 67 23.74 5.53 -2.33
CA LEU A 67 24.83 5.02 -3.16
C LEU A 67 24.33 3.93 -4.12
N ALA A 68 23.56 2.96 -3.61
CA ALA A 68 22.98 1.88 -4.42
C ALA A 68 21.90 2.41 -5.38
N ALA A 69 21.07 3.36 -4.91
CA ALA A 69 20.06 4.01 -5.74
C ALA A 69 20.69 4.78 -6.91
N TYR A 70 21.76 5.54 -6.64
CA TYR A 70 22.51 6.27 -7.68
C TYR A 70 23.00 5.32 -8.77
N LEU A 71 23.69 4.23 -8.40
CA LEU A 71 24.19 3.25 -9.35
C LEU A 71 23.09 2.70 -10.27
N ASN A 72 21.94 2.40 -9.70
CA ASN A 72 20.84 1.82 -10.46
C ASN A 72 20.05 2.86 -11.27
N ALA A 73 20.01 4.12 -10.83
CA ALA A 73 19.38 5.21 -11.57
C ALA A 73 20.17 5.63 -12.83
N LEU A 74 21.49 5.40 -12.87
CA LEU A 74 22.33 5.71 -14.03
C LEU A 74 21.92 4.97 -15.31
N VAL A 75 21.21 3.85 -15.20
CA VAL A 75 20.65 3.13 -16.37
C VAL A 75 19.43 3.83 -16.98
N GLY A 76 18.98 4.95 -16.42
CA GLY A 76 17.83 5.71 -16.92
C GLY A 76 16.47 5.12 -16.53
N HIS A 77 16.42 4.27 -15.51
CA HIS A 77 15.18 3.71 -14.97
C HIS A 77 14.96 4.14 -13.54
N PRO A 78 13.70 4.27 -13.09
CA PRO A 78 13.38 4.71 -11.74
C PRO A 78 13.81 3.67 -10.69
N VAL A 79 14.37 4.16 -9.59
CA VAL A 79 14.69 3.37 -8.41
C VAL A 79 13.70 3.73 -7.31
N HIS A 80 13.10 2.74 -6.67
CA HIS A 80 12.19 2.93 -5.55
C HIS A 80 12.91 2.66 -4.23
N VAL A 81 12.86 3.63 -3.30
CA VAL A 81 13.31 3.46 -1.92
C VAL A 81 12.06 3.35 -1.05
N VAL A 82 11.88 2.17 -0.48
CA VAL A 82 10.66 1.78 0.24
C VAL A 82 10.90 1.89 1.73
N THR A 83 10.01 2.56 2.43
CA THR A 83 10.06 2.77 3.88
C THR A 83 8.69 2.49 4.54
N VAL A 84 8.64 2.47 5.86
CA VAL A 84 7.45 2.05 6.62
C VAL A 84 6.38 3.13 6.76
N ASN A 85 6.72 4.43 6.65
CA ASN A 85 5.75 5.50 6.84
C ASN A 85 6.07 6.76 6.03
N ASP A 86 5.06 7.63 5.89
CA ASP A 86 5.14 8.89 5.13
C ASP A 86 6.15 9.88 5.69
N TYR A 87 6.35 9.89 7.00
CA TYR A 87 7.32 10.79 7.64
C TYR A 87 8.74 10.46 7.17
N LEU A 88 9.13 9.18 7.25
CA LEU A 88 10.44 8.73 6.79
C LEU A 88 10.61 8.95 5.30
N ALA A 89 9.60 8.61 4.49
CA ALA A 89 9.65 8.84 3.05
C ALA A 89 9.92 10.31 2.70
N ARG A 90 9.23 11.25 3.36
CA ARG A 90 9.43 12.70 3.15
C ARG A 90 10.77 13.19 3.67
N ARG A 91 11.14 12.79 4.88
CA ARG A 91 12.40 13.19 5.52
C ARG A 91 13.61 12.78 4.67
N ASP A 92 13.68 11.49 4.34
CA ASP A 92 14.81 10.92 3.64
C ASP A 92 14.88 11.39 2.19
N ALA A 93 13.74 11.50 1.50
CA ALA A 93 13.71 12.09 0.17
C ALA A 93 14.20 13.54 0.17
N LYS A 94 13.79 14.35 1.14
CA LYS A 94 14.19 15.75 1.27
C LYS A 94 15.69 15.86 1.52
N GLU A 95 16.20 15.16 2.51
CA GLU A 95 17.61 15.20 2.89
C GLU A 95 18.49 14.65 1.77
N MET A 96 18.16 13.49 1.22
CA MET A 96 18.94 12.86 0.15
C MET A 96 18.76 13.54 -1.21
N SER A 97 17.72 14.36 -1.41
CA SER A 97 17.60 15.16 -2.63
C SER A 97 18.78 16.07 -2.87
N ILE A 98 19.48 16.50 -1.81
CA ILE A 98 20.68 17.33 -1.88
C ILE A 98 21.75 16.66 -2.72
N ILE A 99 22.11 15.42 -2.37
CA ILE A 99 23.14 14.69 -3.09
C ILE A 99 22.66 14.20 -4.47
N TYR A 100 21.41 13.76 -4.59
CA TYR A 100 20.88 13.34 -5.88
C TYR A 100 20.83 14.49 -6.89
N ASN A 101 20.36 15.67 -6.49
CA ASN A 101 20.31 16.85 -7.33
C ASN A 101 21.72 17.31 -7.72
N THR A 102 22.70 17.23 -6.80
CA THR A 102 24.11 17.53 -7.08
C THR A 102 24.67 16.58 -8.16
N LEU A 103 24.19 15.34 -8.20
CA LEU A 103 24.56 14.32 -9.18
C LEU A 103 23.66 14.32 -10.43
N GLY A 104 22.74 15.29 -10.56
CA GLY A 104 21.86 15.43 -11.72
C GLY A 104 20.66 14.49 -11.75
N LEU A 105 20.31 13.86 -10.63
CA LEU A 105 19.12 13.01 -10.50
C LEU A 105 17.97 13.75 -9.82
N SER A 106 16.75 13.49 -10.30
CA SER A 106 15.52 13.99 -9.68
C SER A 106 14.98 13.03 -8.63
N VAL A 107 14.30 13.57 -7.62
CA VAL A 107 13.69 12.83 -6.51
C VAL A 107 12.19 13.08 -6.46
N GLY A 108 11.42 12.01 -6.33
CA GLY A 108 9.98 12.05 -6.10
C GLY A 108 9.63 11.41 -4.75
N VAL A 109 8.48 11.79 -4.20
CA VAL A 109 7.94 11.21 -2.97
C VAL A 109 6.50 10.78 -3.21
N ILE A 110 6.18 9.57 -2.80
CA ILE A 110 4.82 9.02 -2.82
C ILE A 110 4.36 8.84 -1.38
N THR A 111 3.29 9.53 -1.03
CA THR A 111 2.68 9.50 0.29
C THR A 111 1.17 9.45 0.18
N HIS A 112 0.52 9.18 1.31
CA HIS A 112 -0.94 9.14 1.39
C HIS A 112 -1.59 10.46 0.91
N ASN A 113 -2.78 10.37 0.35
CA ASN A 113 -3.61 11.50 -0.10
C ASN A 113 -3.04 12.39 -1.22
N GLN A 114 -2.05 11.91 -1.98
CA GLN A 114 -1.61 12.62 -3.18
C GLN A 114 -2.61 12.47 -4.34
N SER A 115 -2.76 13.54 -5.12
CA SER A 115 -3.55 13.49 -6.36
C SER A 115 -2.90 12.56 -7.40
N PHE A 116 -3.70 12.09 -8.36
CA PHE A 116 -3.20 11.28 -9.48
C PHE A 116 -2.07 11.99 -10.25
N GLN A 117 -2.21 13.30 -10.46
CA GLN A 117 -1.20 14.07 -11.20
C GLN A 117 0.11 14.20 -10.40
N ASP A 118 0.04 14.47 -9.10
CA ASP A 118 1.22 14.57 -8.25
C ASP A 118 1.96 13.23 -8.18
N LYS A 119 1.23 12.12 -8.04
CA LYS A 119 1.81 10.78 -8.10
C LYS A 119 2.51 10.52 -9.43
N LYS A 120 1.88 10.89 -10.54
CA LYS A 120 2.45 10.71 -11.88
C LYS A 120 3.75 11.51 -12.08
N ILE A 121 3.82 12.71 -11.53
CA ILE A 121 5.03 13.54 -11.49
C ILE A 121 6.09 12.85 -10.63
N SER A 122 5.75 12.46 -9.40
CA SER A 122 6.68 11.82 -8.47
C SER A 122 7.27 10.52 -9.03
N TYR A 123 6.44 9.65 -9.65
CA TYR A 123 6.91 8.42 -10.30
C TYR A 123 7.75 8.67 -11.57
N SER A 124 7.77 9.90 -12.08
CA SER A 124 8.63 10.25 -13.21
C SER A 124 10.07 10.58 -12.81
N ALA A 125 10.34 10.74 -11.53
CA ALA A 125 11.66 11.01 -11.01
C ALA A 125 12.62 9.79 -11.15
N ASN A 126 13.93 10.05 -11.06
CA ASN A 126 14.96 9.01 -11.12
C ASN A 126 14.98 8.15 -9.86
N VAL A 127 14.76 8.77 -8.68
CA VAL A 127 14.65 8.08 -7.40
C VAL A 127 13.31 8.45 -6.76
N VAL A 128 12.56 7.46 -6.32
CA VAL A 128 11.23 7.63 -5.75
C VAL A 128 11.19 7.02 -4.36
N TYR A 129 11.00 7.86 -3.35
CA TYR A 129 10.76 7.43 -1.98
C TYR A 129 9.26 7.18 -1.78
N ALA A 130 8.90 6.05 -1.19
CA ALA A 130 7.50 5.69 -1.00
C ALA A 130 7.32 4.75 0.19
N THR A 131 6.12 4.73 0.75
CA THR A 131 5.75 3.67 1.70
C THR A 131 5.40 2.38 0.96
N ASN A 132 5.62 1.23 1.62
CA ASN A 132 5.23 -0.07 1.11
C ASN A 132 3.74 -0.13 0.72
N ASN A 133 2.86 0.42 1.56
CA ASN A 133 1.42 0.43 1.34
C ASN A 133 1.03 1.25 0.10
N GLU A 134 1.56 2.48 -0.06
CA GLU A 134 1.24 3.31 -1.22
C GLU A 134 1.72 2.69 -2.54
N LEU A 135 2.91 2.09 -2.55
CA LEU A 135 3.40 1.35 -3.72
C LEU A 135 2.48 0.17 -4.05
N GLY A 136 2.05 -0.58 -3.04
CA GLY A 136 1.13 -1.70 -3.21
C GLY A 136 -0.24 -1.25 -3.74
N PHE A 137 -0.82 -0.19 -3.17
CA PHE A 137 -2.08 0.37 -3.65
C PHE A 137 -1.98 0.94 -5.07
N ASP A 138 -0.91 1.65 -5.39
CA ASP A 138 -0.72 2.19 -6.73
C ASP A 138 -0.50 1.07 -7.76
N TYR A 139 0.21 -0.01 -7.38
CA TYR A 139 0.32 -1.20 -8.19
C TYR A 139 -1.03 -1.84 -8.49
N LEU A 140 -1.89 -1.98 -7.49
CA LEU A 140 -3.23 -2.53 -7.67
C LEU A 140 -4.09 -1.61 -8.56
N ARG A 141 -4.09 -0.30 -8.32
CA ARG A 141 -4.83 0.68 -9.14
C ARG A 141 -4.38 0.65 -10.61
N ASP A 142 -3.07 0.58 -10.85
CA ASP A 142 -2.51 0.51 -12.21
C ASP A 142 -2.91 -0.78 -12.94
N ASN A 143 -3.06 -1.91 -12.22
CA ASN A 143 -3.53 -3.16 -12.81
C ASN A 143 -5.05 -3.16 -13.08
N MET A 144 -5.81 -2.32 -12.37
CA MET A 144 -7.26 -2.12 -12.62
C MET A 144 -7.53 -1.07 -13.70
N ALA A 145 -6.52 -0.28 -14.10
CA ALA A 145 -6.70 0.78 -15.08
C ALA A 145 -7.00 0.21 -16.47
N SER A 146 -8.13 0.61 -17.06
CA SER A 146 -8.53 0.23 -18.42
C SER A 146 -7.70 0.91 -19.52
N ASP A 147 -7.12 2.09 -19.24
CA ASP A 147 -6.24 2.86 -20.12
C ASP A 147 -4.83 2.97 -19.52
N LYS A 148 -3.82 2.76 -20.35
CA LYS A 148 -2.40 2.93 -19.97
C LYS A 148 -2.07 4.34 -19.49
N ASN A 149 -2.79 5.35 -19.99
CA ASN A 149 -2.61 6.74 -19.58
C ASN A 149 -3.06 7.01 -18.14
N ASN A 150 -3.91 6.13 -17.59
CA ASN A 150 -4.40 6.19 -16.22
C ASN A 150 -3.50 5.45 -15.23
N ARG A 151 -2.32 5.03 -15.64
CA ARG A 151 -1.30 4.42 -14.77
C ARG A 151 -0.35 5.50 -14.27
N VAL A 152 0.02 5.39 -13.00
CA VAL A 152 0.98 6.29 -12.36
C VAL A 152 2.39 5.73 -12.35
N MET A 153 2.53 4.42 -12.10
CA MET A 153 3.83 3.76 -12.04
C MET A 153 4.38 3.53 -13.45
N LYS A 154 5.60 3.96 -13.65
CA LYS A 154 6.35 3.65 -14.86
C LYS A 154 6.95 2.24 -14.78
N ARG A 155 8.14 2.06 -15.28
CA ARG A 155 8.86 0.80 -15.23
C ARG A 155 9.33 0.50 -13.79
N LYS A 156 9.04 -0.70 -13.31
CA LYS A 156 9.63 -1.24 -12.08
C LYS A 156 10.99 -1.81 -12.44
N TRP A 157 12.02 -1.20 -11.91
CA TRP A 157 13.40 -1.58 -12.24
C TRP A 157 14.14 -2.11 -11.02
N PHE A 158 14.32 -1.29 -10.01
CA PHE A 158 15.07 -1.63 -8.81
C PHE A 158 14.36 -1.06 -7.58
N ALA A 159 14.33 -1.82 -6.49
CA ALA A 159 13.79 -1.38 -5.22
C ALA A 159 14.79 -1.65 -4.10
N ILE A 160 14.95 -0.67 -3.23
CA ILE A 160 15.65 -0.81 -1.95
C ILE A 160 14.57 -0.76 -0.87
N VAL A 161 14.45 -1.81 -0.07
CA VAL A 161 13.50 -1.89 1.04
C VAL A 161 14.26 -1.61 2.32
N ASP A 162 13.96 -0.49 2.96
CA ASP A 162 14.47 -0.15 4.29
C ASP A 162 13.53 -0.70 5.37
N GLU A 163 14.04 -0.99 6.58
CA GLU A 163 13.28 -1.61 7.66
C GLU A 163 12.59 -2.92 7.20
N VAL A 164 13.36 -3.78 6.53
CA VAL A 164 12.86 -4.97 5.82
C VAL A 164 12.19 -5.99 6.76
N ASP A 165 12.58 -6.06 8.01
CA ASP A 165 11.97 -6.84 9.08
C ASP A 165 10.52 -6.38 9.34
N SER A 166 10.30 -5.08 9.51
CA SER A 166 8.95 -4.54 9.64
C SER A 166 8.10 -4.79 8.40
N ILE A 167 8.62 -4.51 7.21
CA ILE A 167 7.83 -4.56 5.96
C ILE A 167 7.56 -6.00 5.50
N LEU A 168 8.56 -6.89 5.52
CA LEU A 168 8.46 -8.22 4.93
C LEU A 168 8.24 -9.35 5.95
N VAL A 169 8.28 -9.04 7.25
CA VAL A 169 8.03 -10.01 8.33
C VAL A 169 6.82 -9.59 9.16
N ASP A 170 6.90 -8.46 9.87
CA ASP A 170 5.86 -8.04 10.83
C ASP A 170 4.54 -7.68 10.13
N GLU A 171 4.60 -6.92 9.05
CA GLU A 171 3.44 -6.48 8.28
C GLU A 171 3.21 -7.28 6.98
N ALA A 172 3.85 -8.44 6.82
CA ALA A 172 3.82 -9.19 5.57
C ALA A 172 2.43 -9.75 5.20
N ARG A 173 1.55 -9.96 6.17
CA ARG A 173 0.23 -10.60 5.99
C ARG A 173 -0.96 -9.65 5.79
N PRO A 174 -0.97 -8.38 6.25
CA PRO A 174 -2.12 -7.51 6.05
C PRO A 174 -2.47 -7.39 4.56
N PRO A 175 -3.72 -7.71 4.16
CA PRO A 175 -4.12 -7.59 2.77
C PRO A 175 -4.31 -6.12 2.38
N LEU A 176 -3.84 -5.74 1.20
CA LEU A 176 -4.16 -4.45 0.60
C LEU A 176 -5.50 -4.58 -0.13
N ILE A 177 -6.53 -3.92 0.38
CA ILE A 177 -7.89 -3.98 -0.16
C ILE A 177 -8.26 -2.64 -0.77
N ILE A 178 -8.64 -2.64 -2.06
CA ILE A 178 -9.26 -1.49 -2.71
C ILE A 178 -10.75 -1.75 -2.80
N SER A 179 -11.54 -0.88 -2.16
CA SER A 179 -12.99 -0.92 -2.25
C SER A 179 -13.51 0.40 -2.83
N ALA A 180 -14.58 0.32 -3.61
CA ALA A 180 -15.30 1.48 -4.08
C ALA A 180 -16.76 1.35 -3.68
N PRO A 181 -17.46 2.46 -3.34
CA PRO A 181 -18.90 2.42 -3.11
C PRO A 181 -19.59 1.95 -4.39
N ALA A 182 -20.39 0.91 -4.31
CA ALA A 182 -21.24 0.50 -5.43
C ALA A 182 -22.47 1.42 -5.47
N ALA A 183 -22.62 2.22 -6.52
CA ALA A 183 -23.68 3.22 -6.65
C ALA A 183 -25.10 2.61 -6.63
N GLU A 184 -25.27 1.33 -6.92
CA GLU A 184 -26.56 0.64 -6.99
C GLU A 184 -26.91 -0.20 -5.74
N ALA A 185 -26.02 -0.31 -4.78
CA ALA A 185 -26.16 -1.30 -3.69
C ALA A 185 -27.19 -0.93 -2.63
N THR A 186 -27.51 0.36 -2.40
CA THR A 186 -28.30 0.77 -1.23
C THR A 186 -29.72 0.19 -1.24
N SER A 187 -30.39 0.15 -2.36
CA SER A 187 -31.76 -0.40 -2.47
C SER A 187 -31.77 -1.92 -2.31
N GLN A 188 -30.77 -2.61 -2.82
CA GLN A 188 -30.63 -4.05 -2.69
C GLN A 188 -30.36 -4.46 -1.23
N TYR A 189 -29.50 -3.77 -0.52
CA TYR A 189 -29.25 -4.05 0.90
C TYR A 189 -30.51 -3.90 1.74
N VAL A 190 -31.32 -2.86 1.52
CA VAL A 190 -32.60 -2.68 2.23
C VAL A 190 -33.56 -3.82 1.90
N ARG A 191 -33.68 -4.21 0.63
CA ARG A 191 -34.52 -5.33 0.19
C ARG A 191 -34.11 -6.65 0.85
N PHE A 192 -32.83 -7.01 0.74
CA PHE A 192 -32.33 -8.27 1.29
C PHE A 192 -32.31 -8.29 2.84
N ALA A 193 -32.12 -7.13 3.51
CA ALA A 193 -32.29 -7.01 4.96
C ALA A 193 -33.73 -7.29 5.39
N ALA A 194 -34.73 -6.85 4.62
CA ALA A 194 -36.14 -7.16 4.91
C ALA A 194 -36.42 -8.66 4.71
N ILE A 195 -35.87 -9.29 3.65
CA ILE A 195 -35.99 -10.73 3.41
C ILE A 195 -35.32 -11.51 4.55
N ALA A 196 -34.09 -11.17 4.93
CA ALA A 196 -33.38 -11.85 6.02
C ALA A 196 -34.15 -11.86 7.34
N ARG A 197 -34.82 -10.74 7.68
CA ARG A 197 -35.67 -10.66 8.87
C ARG A 197 -36.92 -11.52 8.81
N SER A 198 -37.35 -11.95 7.64
CA SER A 198 -38.53 -12.83 7.43
C SER A 198 -38.17 -14.30 7.51
N LEU A 199 -36.90 -14.65 7.57
CA LEU A 199 -36.41 -16.02 7.65
C LEU A 199 -36.31 -16.49 9.12
N GLU A 200 -36.64 -17.77 9.35
CA GLU A 200 -36.61 -18.38 10.69
C GLU A 200 -35.28 -19.09 10.94
N ASN A 201 -34.65 -18.75 12.10
CA ASN A 201 -33.44 -19.43 12.54
C ASN A 201 -33.72 -20.92 12.81
N GLU A 202 -32.71 -21.77 12.59
CA GLU A 202 -32.71 -23.24 12.70
C GLU A 202 -33.60 -23.96 11.67
N LYS A 203 -34.48 -23.25 10.98
CA LYS A 203 -35.34 -23.79 9.94
C LYS A 203 -34.88 -23.37 8.54
N GLU A 204 -34.79 -22.08 8.31
CA GLU A 204 -34.50 -21.49 7.00
C GLU A 204 -33.06 -21.01 6.87
N TYR A 205 -32.38 -20.77 8.01
CA TYR A 205 -30.93 -20.55 8.05
C TYR A 205 -30.34 -21.11 9.34
N LYS A 206 -29.01 -21.32 9.35
CA LYS A 206 -28.23 -21.74 10.52
C LYS A 206 -27.10 -20.78 10.79
N ILE A 207 -26.80 -20.54 12.07
CA ILE A 207 -25.72 -19.68 12.53
C ILE A 207 -24.57 -20.56 13.04
N ASP A 208 -23.36 -20.28 12.59
CA ASP A 208 -22.13 -20.76 13.23
C ASP A 208 -21.48 -19.57 13.99
N GLU A 209 -21.68 -19.53 15.30
CA GLU A 209 -21.14 -18.46 16.16
C GLU A 209 -19.60 -18.46 16.19
N LYS A 210 -18.95 -19.63 16.04
CA LYS A 210 -17.48 -19.74 16.06
C LYS A 210 -16.84 -19.17 14.80
N GLN A 211 -17.48 -19.43 13.66
CA GLN A 211 -17.01 -18.94 12.37
C GLN A 211 -17.61 -17.58 11.99
N LYS A 212 -18.49 -17.04 12.83
CA LYS A 212 -19.26 -15.81 12.54
C LYS A 212 -19.91 -15.84 11.15
N THR A 213 -20.58 -16.98 10.82
CA THR A 213 -21.26 -17.18 9.53
C THR A 213 -22.74 -17.52 9.73
N ALA A 214 -23.55 -17.16 8.74
CA ALA A 214 -24.94 -17.58 8.66
C ALA A 214 -25.20 -18.16 7.26
N THR A 215 -25.72 -19.39 7.17
CA THR A 215 -25.94 -20.11 5.91
C THR A 215 -27.39 -20.53 5.75
N LEU A 216 -27.93 -20.39 4.55
CA LEU A 216 -29.29 -20.85 4.22
C LEU A 216 -29.37 -22.38 4.27
N THR A 217 -30.50 -22.87 4.74
CA THR A 217 -30.90 -24.29 4.61
C THR A 217 -31.60 -24.51 3.27
N GLU A 218 -31.90 -25.76 2.91
CA GLU A 218 -32.71 -26.08 1.71
C GLU A 218 -34.10 -25.41 1.76
N ASP A 219 -34.74 -25.34 2.93
CA ASP A 219 -35.99 -24.63 3.13
C ASP A 219 -35.86 -23.13 2.95
N GLY A 220 -34.75 -22.54 3.43
CA GLY A 220 -34.44 -21.15 3.22
C GLY A 220 -34.18 -20.81 1.76
N ILE A 221 -33.48 -21.65 1.04
CA ILE A 221 -33.25 -21.48 -0.40
C ILE A 221 -34.60 -21.50 -1.15
N ARG A 222 -35.44 -22.48 -0.91
CA ARG A 222 -36.77 -22.58 -1.56
C ARG A 222 -37.63 -21.34 -1.29
N LYS A 223 -37.67 -20.88 -0.05
CA LYS A 223 -38.42 -19.67 0.33
C LYS A 223 -37.84 -18.41 -0.33
N LEU A 224 -36.51 -18.30 -0.43
CA LEU A 224 -35.87 -17.20 -1.09
C LEU A 224 -36.16 -17.19 -2.60
N GLU A 225 -36.11 -18.35 -3.26
CA GLU A 225 -36.47 -18.51 -4.67
C GLU A 225 -37.92 -18.11 -4.95
N GLU A 226 -38.84 -18.47 -4.06
CA GLU A 226 -40.26 -18.06 -4.14
C GLU A 226 -40.42 -16.54 -3.98
N ILE A 227 -39.74 -15.93 -3.02
CA ILE A 227 -39.79 -14.47 -2.77
C ILE A 227 -39.18 -13.68 -3.96
N LEU A 228 -38.09 -14.18 -4.55
CA LEU A 228 -37.42 -13.55 -5.69
C LEU A 228 -38.11 -13.86 -7.03
N GLY A 229 -38.94 -14.89 -7.09
CA GLY A 229 -39.58 -15.32 -8.32
C GLY A 229 -38.62 -15.98 -9.32
N VAL A 230 -37.66 -16.75 -8.81
CA VAL A 230 -36.62 -17.43 -9.62
C VAL A 230 -36.66 -18.93 -9.39
N ASP A 231 -36.36 -19.71 -10.41
CA ASP A 231 -36.40 -21.18 -10.32
C ASP A 231 -35.16 -21.76 -9.62
N ASN A 232 -34.03 -21.08 -9.70
CA ASN A 232 -32.78 -21.49 -9.08
C ASN A 232 -31.89 -20.27 -8.82
N ILE A 233 -31.57 -20.02 -7.55
CA ILE A 233 -30.76 -18.89 -7.15
C ILE A 233 -29.25 -19.08 -7.45
N TYR A 234 -28.79 -20.31 -7.63
CA TYR A 234 -27.38 -20.64 -7.88
C TYR A 234 -26.95 -20.51 -9.34
N VAL A 235 -27.81 -20.06 -10.23
CA VAL A 235 -27.37 -19.71 -11.59
C VAL A 235 -26.60 -18.40 -11.61
N SER A 236 -25.67 -18.28 -12.55
CA SER A 236 -24.72 -17.14 -12.62
C SER A 236 -25.37 -15.74 -12.63
N GLN A 237 -26.62 -15.64 -13.08
CA GLN A 237 -27.39 -14.38 -13.09
C GLN A 237 -27.78 -13.90 -11.68
N HIS A 238 -27.88 -14.78 -10.70
CA HIS A 238 -28.32 -14.50 -9.32
C HIS A 238 -27.18 -14.57 -8.30
N TYR A 239 -25.93 -14.63 -8.74
CA TYR A 239 -24.78 -14.72 -7.84
C TYR A 239 -24.69 -13.53 -6.86
N ASN A 240 -25.06 -12.34 -7.33
CA ASN A 240 -25.12 -11.15 -6.48
C ASN A 240 -26.24 -11.23 -5.42
N ASP A 241 -27.35 -11.86 -5.74
CA ASP A 241 -28.48 -12.01 -4.83
C ASP A 241 -28.11 -12.93 -3.65
N ILE A 242 -27.38 -14.02 -3.91
CA ILE A 242 -26.84 -14.90 -2.86
C ILE A 242 -25.93 -14.12 -1.93
N HIS A 243 -24.99 -13.35 -2.49
CA HIS A 243 -24.09 -12.56 -1.69
C HIS A 243 -24.81 -11.51 -0.82
N HIS A 244 -25.84 -10.86 -1.35
CA HIS A 244 -26.64 -9.89 -0.61
C HIS A 244 -27.43 -10.55 0.53
N ILE A 245 -28.04 -11.72 0.33
CA ILE A 245 -28.81 -12.40 1.39
C ILE A 245 -27.89 -12.95 2.48
N GLU A 246 -26.76 -13.55 2.12
CA GLU A 246 -25.77 -14.03 3.10
C GLU A 246 -25.23 -12.90 3.97
N ASN A 247 -24.90 -11.76 3.37
CA ASN A 247 -24.48 -10.56 4.11
C ASN A 247 -25.62 -9.99 5.00
N ALA A 248 -26.86 -9.99 4.51
CA ALA A 248 -28.01 -9.52 5.28
C ALA A 248 -28.31 -10.46 6.47
N LEU A 249 -28.22 -11.78 6.28
CA LEU A 249 -28.33 -12.76 7.36
C LEU A 249 -27.21 -12.61 8.39
N LYS A 250 -25.99 -12.45 7.94
CA LYS A 250 -24.82 -12.22 8.81
C LYS A 250 -24.98 -10.94 9.63
N ALA A 251 -25.41 -9.85 8.99
CA ALA A 251 -25.65 -8.58 9.67
C ALA A 251 -26.79 -8.66 10.69
N ALA A 252 -27.88 -9.41 10.39
CA ALA A 252 -29.04 -9.50 11.28
C ALA A 252 -28.86 -10.51 12.43
N ALA A 253 -28.13 -11.59 12.20
CA ALA A 253 -28.10 -12.74 13.10
C ALA A 253 -26.78 -12.94 13.84
N VAL A 254 -25.66 -12.48 13.27
CA VAL A 254 -24.32 -12.70 13.83
C VAL A 254 -23.78 -11.46 14.54
N TYR A 255 -23.89 -10.28 13.92
CA TYR A 255 -23.34 -9.06 14.48
C TYR A 255 -24.27 -8.43 15.52
N LYS A 256 -23.74 -8.18 16.71
CA LYS A 256 -24.49 -7.63 17.86
C LYS A 256 -24.08 -6.16 18.12
N ARG A 257 -25.08 -5.30 18.24
CA ARG A 257 -24.88 -3.91 18.63
C ARG A 257 -24.22 -3.84 20.01
N ASP A 258 -23.31 -2.90 20.19
CA ASP A 258 -22.53 -2.64 21.41
C ASP A 258 -21.50 -3.75 21.74
N VAL A 259 -21.35 -4.75 20.84
CA VAL A 259 -20.34 -5.82 20.90
C VAL A 259 -19.46 -5.77 19.67
N ASP A 260 -20.05 -5.91 18.47
CA ASP A 260 -19.34 -5.94 17.19
C ASP A 260 -19.39 -4.56 16.51
N TYR A 261 -20.34 -3.70 16.84
CA TYR A 261 -20.45 -2.34 16.29
C TYR A 261 -21.17 -1.38 17.26
N LEU A 262 -20.85 -0.08 17.15
CA LEU A 262 -21.55 1.02 17.84
C LEU A 262 -22.35 1.85 16.84
N VAL A 263 -23.43 2.48 17.31
CA VAL A 263 -24.14 3.50 16.54
C VAL A 263 -23.95 4.84 17.24
N ARG A 264 -23.27 5.78 16.59
CA ARG A 264 -23.06 7.14 17.08
C ARG A 264 -23.35 8.12 15.94
N ASP A 265 -24.12 9.17 16.24
CA ASP A 265 -24.47 10.24 15.28
C ASP A 265 -25.06 9.71 13.96
N GLU A 266 -25.90 8.67 14.03
CA GLU A 266 -26.51 7.95 12.90
C GLU A 266 -25.50 7.16 12.02
N GLU A 267 -24.24 7.05 12.42
CA GLU A 267 -23.21 6.25 11.75
C GLU A 267 -22.92 4.95 12.51
N ILE A 268 -22.59 3.91 11.75
CA ILE A 268 -22.16 2.63 12.30
C ILE A 268 -20.63 2.62 12.39
N LEU A 269 -20.12 2.47 13.60
CA LEU A 269 -18.69 2.32 13.88
C LEU A 269 -18.42 0.85 14.21
N ILE A 270 -17.62 0.19 13.41
CA ILE A 270 -17.20 -1.20 13.65
C ILE A 270 -16.21 -1.22 14.81
N ILE A 271 -16.38 -2.17 15.73
CA ILE A 271 -15.44 -2.43 16.82
C ILE A 271 -14.44 -3.44 16.27
N ASP A 272 -13.16 -3.05 16.18
CA ASP A 272 -12.07 -3.94 15.79
C ASP A 272 -11.73 -4.89 16.96
N GLU A 273 -11.45 -6.14 16.65
CA GLU A 273 -11.07 -7.16 17.65
C GLU A 273 -9.58 -7.06 18.07
N HIS A 274 -8.82 -6.09 17.51
CA HIS A 274 -7.37 -5.90 17.79
C HIS A 274 -7.04 -4.52 18.32
#